data_a1f9714790636d1e3738c69e6ef72607
#
_entry.id   a1f9714790636d1e3738c69e6ef72607
#
_cell.length_a   1.000
_cell.length_b   1.000
_cell.length_c   1.000
_cell.angle_alpha   90.00
_cell.angle_beta   90.00
_cell.angle_gamma   90.00
#
_symmetry.space_group_name_H-M   'P 1'
#
loop_
_entity.id
_entity.type
_entity.pdbx_description
1 polymer ?
#
loop_
_entity_poly.entity_id
_entity_poly.type
_entity_poly.pdbx_seq_one_letter_code
_entity_poly.pdbx_strand_id
1 'polypeptide(L)'
;MKLTPEQFQEKQARNLKASIDYMRSGISNVTESPTMKAASRADKMLTNLSKAVQNGTWGNRLKAVSLDEWKEKMLNKGLPRVAGGIDAAKSKVVDFASQLLPAIDSAKKDIQSMPDLTLEDNINRMTTFIRKMSQFKKK
;
A
#
# COMPACT_ATOMS: atom_id res chain seq x y z
N MET A 1 30.87 33.80 -5.11
CA MET A 1 29.47 34.24 -5.06
C MET A 1 28.67 33.13 -4.38
N LYS A 2 28.00 33.39 -3.24
CA LYS A 2 27.17 32.39 -2.57
C LYS A 2 25.80 32.39 -3.25
N LEU A 3 25.27 31.21 -3.62
CA LEU A 3 23.92 31.07 -4.15
C LEU A 3 22.89 31.39 -3.04
N THR A 4 21.78 32.04 -3.40
CA THR A 4 20.61 32.11 -2.51
C THR A 4 19.91 30.75 -2.47
N PRO A 5 19.07 30.47 -1.45
CA PRO A 5 18.28 29.25 -1.40
C PRO A 5 17.42 29.02 -2.65
N GLU A 6 16.83 30.09 -3.20
CA GLU A 6 16.03 30.05 -4.43
C GLU A 6 16.87 29.69 -5.65
N GLN A 7 18.03 30.33 -5.82
CA GLN A 7 18.98 30.01 -6.91
C GLN A 7 19.50 28.57 -6.83
N PHE A 8 19.72 28.05 -5.60
CA PHE A 8 20.09 26.66 -5.38
C PHE A 8 18.95 25.72 -5.82
N GLN A 9 17.71 25.99 -5.40
CA GLN A 9 16.54 25.21 -5.77
C GLN A 9 16.31 25.21 -7.29
N GLU A 10 16.36 26.36 -7.94
CA GLU A 10 16.20 26.48 -9.40
C GLU A 10 17.27 25.68 -10.15
N LYS A 11 18.54 25.79 -9.74
CA LYS A 11 19.63 25.03 -10.34
C LYS A 11 19.42 23.53 -10.17
N GLN A 12 19.05 23.08 -8.98
CA GLN A 12 18.75 21.68 -8.71
C GLN A 12 17.58 21.17 -9.56
N ALA A 13 16.47 21.90 -9.59
CA ALA A 13 15.28 21.53 -10.36
C ALA A 13 15.60 21.43 -11.86
N ARG A 14 16.32 22.40 -12.40
CA ARG A 14 16.73 22.40 -13.83
C ARG A 14 17.59 21.19 -14.15
N ASN A 15 18.59 20.88 -13.33
CA ASN A 15 19.48 19.76 -13.57
C ASN A 15 18.76 18.41 -13.46
N LEU A 16 17.86 18.24 -12.47
CA LEU A 16 17.06 17.02 -12.32
C LEU A 16 16.10 16.82 -13.50
N LYS A 17 15.43 17.89 -13.95
CA LYS A 17 14.54 17.82 -15.11
C LYS A 17 15.30 17.46 -16.39
N ALA A 18 16.49 18.04 -16.59
CA ALA A 18 17.36 17.71 -17.74
C ALA A 18 17.90 16.27 -17.69
N SER A 19 17.91 15.63 -16.53
CA SER A 19 18.42 14.27 -16.36
C SER A 19 17.34 13.18 -16.50
N ILE A 20 16.08 13.52 -16.81
CA ILE A 20 14.97 12.55 -16.88
C ILE A 20 15.24 11.41 -17.88
N ASP A 21 15.80 11.71 -19.04
CA ASP A 21 16.10 10.68 -20.04
C ASP A 21 17.25 9.75 -19.60
N TYR A 22 18.25 10.28 -18.90
CA TYR A 22 19.30 9.47 -18.27
C TYR A 22 18.72 8.56 -17.18
N MET A 23 17.77 9.07 -16.36
CA MET A 23 17.07 8.26 -15.37
C MET A 23 16.25 7.13 -16.03
N ARG A 24 15.55 7.44 -17.14
CA ARG A 24 14.79 6.44 -17.91
C ARG A 24 15.71 5.35 -18.45
N SER A 25 16.83 5.74 -19.07
CA SER A 25 17.83 4.81 -19.56
C SER A 25 18.40 3.94 -18.43
N GLY A 26 18.74 4.56 -17.29
CA GLY A 26 19.23 3.83 -16.11
C GLY A 26 18.23 2.78 -15.62
N ILE A 27 16.93 3.12 -15.56
CA ILE A 27 15.86 2.18 -15.17
C ILE A 27 15.76 1.03 -16.18
N SER A 28 15.78 1.33 -17.48
CA SER A 28 15.66 0.33 -18.55
C SER A 28 16.84 -0.66 -18.57
N ASN A 29 18.02 -0.23 -18.11
CA ASN A 29 19.23 -1.05 -18.05
C ASN A 29 19.40 -1.85 -16.76
N VAL A 30 18.41 -1.83 -15.86
CA VAL A 30 18.45 -2.66 -14.64
C VAL A 30 18.31 -4.13 -15.01
N THR A 31 19.32 -4.93 -14.69
CA THR A 31 19.39 -6.38 -14.98
C THR A 31 19.06 -7.25 -13.75
N GLU A 32 19.18 -6.69 -12.55
CA GLU A 32 18.88 -7.40 -11.30
C GLU A 32 17.64 -6.82 -10.62
N SER A 33 16.77 -7.68 -10.11
CA SER A 33 15.54 -7.26 -9.44
C SER A 33 15.82 -6.42 -8.18
N PRO A 34 15.43 -5.13 -8.15
CA PRO A 34 15.57 -4.30 -6.94
C PRO A 34 14.74 -4.83 -5.77
N THR A 35 13.59 -5.47 -6.05
CA THR A 35 12.71 -6.04 -5.02
C THR A 35 13.34 -7.27 -4.35
N MET A 36 14.04 -8.11 -5.11
CA MET A 36 14.79 -9.23 -4.54
C MET A 36 15.95 -8.75 -3.68
N LYS A 37 16.68 -7.73 -4.12
CA LYS A 37 17.73 -7.09 -3.29
C LYS A 37 17.16 -6.48 -2.01
N ALA A 38 16.00 -5.81 -2.08
CA ALA A 38 15.33 -5.26 -0.91
C ALA A 38 14.93 -6.37 0.07
N ALA A 39 14.34 -7.47 -0.43
CA ALA A 39 13.94 -8.61 0.39
C ALA A 39 15.14 -9.25 1.12
N SER A 40 16.30 -9.36 0.46
CA SER A 40 17.52 -9.90 1.08
C SER A 40 18.12 -9.00 2.18
N ARG A 41 17.60 -7.78 2.36
CA ARG A 41 18.05 -6.80 3.36
C ARG A 41 16.98 -6.48 4.41
N ALA A 42 16.05 -7.40 4.63
CA ALA A 42 14.99 -7.24 5.62
C ALA A 42 15.53 -7.02 7.04
N ASP A 43 16.65 -7.68 7.39
CA ASP A 43 17.38 -7.50 8.64
C ASP A 43 17.84 -6.04 8.85
N LYS A 44 18.43 -5.45 7.82
CA LYS A 44 18.88 -4.05 7.85
C LYS A 44 17.71 -3.10 8.01
N MET A 45 16.59 -3.37 7.29
CA MET A 45 15.35 -2.59 7.42
C MET A 45 14.83 -2.65 8.86
N LEU A 46 14.69 -3.84 9.42
CA LEU A 46 14.20 -4.04 10.79
C LEU A 46 15.08 -3.33 11.82
N THR A 47 16.40 -3.50 11.71
CA THR A 47 17.36 -2.86 12.62
C THR A 47 17.23 -1.34 12.60
N ASN A 48 17.19 -0.71 11.41
CA ASN A 48 17.10 0.74 11.29
C ASN A 48 15.73 1.28 11.73
N LEU A 49 14.64 0.57 11.41
CA LEU A 49 13.29 0.95 11.87
C LEU A 49 13.19 0.86 13.39
N SER A 50 13.65 -0.23 13.99
CA SER A 50 13.66 -0.39 15.46
C SER A 50 14.44 0.73 16.14
N LYS A 51 15.62 1.07 15.60
CA LYS A 51 16.44 2.18 16.10
C LYS A 51 15.70 3.53 15.99
N ALA A 52 15.04 3.80 14.87
CA ALA A 52 14.30 5.05 14.66
C ALA A 52 13.09 5.18 15.59
N VAL A 53 12.44 4.07 15.93
CA VAL A 53 11.34 4.04 16.90
C VAL A 53 11.88 4.23 18.32
N GLN A 54 12.91 3.49 18.71
CA GLN A 54 13.46 3.50 20.06
C GLN A 54 14.09 4.84 20.45
N ASN A 55 14.77 5.51 19.51
CA ASN A 55 15.37 6.83 19.76
C ASN A 55 14.39 8.00 19.55
N GLY A 56 13.12 7.73 19.31
CA GLY A 56 12.07 8.72 19.13
C GLY A 56 12.06 9.47 17.79
N THR A 57 13.02 9.21 16.90
CA THR A 57 13.11 9.92 15.60
C THR A 57 11.83 9.78 14.79
N TRP A 58 11.29 8.56 14.70
CA TRP A 58 10.06 8.29 13.97
C TRP A 58 8.86 9.06 14.56
N GLY A 59 8.66 8.96 15.88
CA GLY A 59 7.55 9.66 16.56
C GLY A 59 7.65 11.18 16.46
N ASN A 60 8.85 11.73 16.62
CA ASN A 60 9.06 13.18 16.52
C ASN A 60 8.79 13.72 15.12
N ARG A 61 9.15 12.95 14.06
CA ARG A 61 8.84 13.33 12.68
C ARG A 61 7.34 13.34 12.41
N LEU A 62 6.58 12.38 12.94
CA LEU A 62 5.12 12.36 12.81
C LEU A 62 4.47 13.53 13.54
N LYS A 63 4.89 13.81 14.76
CA LYS A 63 4.36 14.93 15.55
C LYS A 63 4.66 16.30 14.93
N ALA A 64 5.72 16.42 14.13
CA ALA A 64 6.07 17.65 13.45
C ALA A 64 5.14 18.02 12.29
N VAL A 65 4.33 17.08 11.80
CA VAL A 65 3.33 17.33 10.75
C VAL A 65 2.06 17.86 11.40
N SER A 66 1.69 19.11 11.15
CA SER A 66 0.44 19.70 11.66
C SER A 66 -0.78 19.11 10.96
N LEU A 67 -1.94 19.20 11.62
CA LEU A 67 -3.21 18.77 11.02
C LEU A 67 -3.52 19.53 9.72
N ASP A 68 -3.25 20.82 9.69
CA ASP A 68 -3.53 21.66 8.53
C ASP A 68 -2.60 21.32 7.36
N GLU A 69 -1.32 21.07 7.61
CA GLU A 69 -0.39 20.59 6.61
C GLU A 69 -0.82 19.21 6.04
N TRP A 70 -1.25 18.31 6.91
CA TRP A 70 -1.76 17.00 6.48
C TRP A 70 -3.00 17.15 5.60
N LYS A 71 -3.99 17.98 6.02
CA LYS A 71 -5.21 18.25 5.23
C LYS A 71 -4.89 18.86 3.87
N GLU A 72 -4.04 19.86 3.83
CA GLU A 72 -3.62 20.51 2.60
C GLU A 72 -3.02 19.49 1.61
N LYS A 73 -2.09 18.69 2.07
CA LYS A 73 -1.44 17.66 1.23
C LYS A 73 -2.42 16.60 0.76
N MET A 74 -3.35 16.15 1.62
CA MET A 74 -4.38 15.18 1.22
C MET A 74 -5.34 15.76 0.18
N LEU A 75 -5.83 16.98 0.37
CA LEU A 75 -6.76 17.62 -0.55
C LEU A 75 -6.10 17.96 -1.89
N ASN A 76 -4.90 18.51 -1.87
CA ASN A 76 -4.27 19.08 -3.08
C ASN A 76 -3.36 18.08 -3.82
N LYS A 77 -2.90 17.01 -3.16
CA LYS A 77 -1.98 16.02 -3.76
C LYS A 77 -2.52 14.60 -3.70
N GLY A 78 -3.21 14.22 -2.62
CA GLY A 78 -3.75 12.88 -2.43
C GLY A 78 -4.99 12.63 -3.29
N LEU A 79 -6.06 13.40 -3.03
CA LEU A 79 -7.35 13.22 -3.70
C LEU A 79 -7.29 13.30 -5.25
N PRO A 80 -6.53 14.22 -5.88
CA PRO A 80 -6.44 14.26 -7.34
C PRO A 80 -5.88 12.99 -7.98
N ARG A 81 -5.18 12.15 -7.20
CA ARG A 81 -4.60 10.88 -7.69
C ARG A 81 -5.52 9.67 -7.51
N VAL A 82 -6.63 9.80 -6.77
CA VAL A 82 -7.49 8.67 -6.41
C VAL A 82 -8.14 8.06 -7.65
N ALA A 83 -8.74 8.86 -8.52
CA ALA A 83 -9.40 8.36 -9.74
C ALA A 83 -8.42 7.57 -10.62
N GLY A 84 -7.28 8.16 -10.97
CA GLY A 84 -6.26 7.48 -11.77
C GLY A 84 -5.69 6.23 -11.08
N GLY A 85 -5.59 6.23 -9.75
CA GLY A 85 -5.18 5.06 -8.96
C GLY A 85 -6.20 3.91 -9.03
N ILE A 86 -7.50 4.23 -8.98
CA ILE A 86 -8.59 3.26 -9.13
C ILE A 86 -8.53 2.62 -10.53
N ASP A 87 -8.41 3.44 -11.58
CA ASP A 87 -8.34 2.96 -12.96
C ASP A 87 -7.11 2.07 -13.19
N ALA A 88 -5.96 2.48 -12.68
CA ALA A 88 -4.72 1.70 -12.77
C ALA A 88 -4.79 0.37 -11.99
N ALA A 89 -5.58 0.30 -10.92
CA ALA A 89 -5.75 -0.91 -10.11
C ALA A 89 -6.81 -1.87 -10.65
N LYS A 90 -7.59 -1.51 -11.68
CA LYS A 90 -8.75 -2.27 -12.19
C LYS A 90 -8.43 -3.75 -12.41
N SER A 91 -7.35 -4.07 -13.12
CA SER A 91 -6.98 -5.46 -13.41
C SER A 91 -6.70 -6.27 -12.14
N LYS A 92 -6.05 -5.67 -11.14
CA LYS A 92 -5.77 -6.30 -9.85
C LYS A 92 -7.03 -6.56 -9.04
N VAL A 93 -8.00 -5.63 -9.09
CA VAL A 93 -9.30 -5.78 -8.41
C VAL A 93 -10.11 -6.88 -9.08
N VAL A 94 -10.14 -6.94 -10.42
CA VAL A 94 -10.82 -8.00 -11.17
C VAL A 94 -10.20 -9.37 -10.86
N ASP A 95 -8.88 -9.48 -10.87
CA ASP A 95 -8.17 -10.72 -10.51
C ASP A 95 -8.50 -11.16 -9.07
N PHE A 96 -8.50 -10.24 -8.11
CA PHE A 96 -8.90 -10.54 -6.74
C PHE A 96 -10.37 -10.98 -6.65
N ALA A 97 -11.28 -10.28 -7.31
CA ALA A 97 -12.71 -10.60 -7.31
C ALA A 97 -13.00 -11.95 -7.95
N SER A 98 -12.27 -12.33 -9.02
CA SER A 98 -12.40 -13.64 -9.68
C SER A 98 -12.07 -14.82 -8.76
N GLN A 99 -11.27 -14.60 -7.72
CA GLN A 99 -10.93 -15.60 -6.71
C GLN A 99 -11.87 -15.51 -5.48
N LEU A 100 -12.21 -14.30 -5.06
CA LEU A 100 -13.03 -14.06 -3.87
C LEU A 100 -14.50 -14.46 -4.07
N LEU A 101 -15.10 -14.08 -5.21
CA LEU A 101 -16.54 -14.31 -5.42
C LEU A 101 -16.91 -15.80 -5.41
N PRO A 102 -16.17 -16.71 -6.08
CA PRO A 102 -16.43 -18.16 -5.95
C PRO A 102 -16.25 -18.68 -4.53
N ALA A 103 -15.30 -18.14 -3.75
CA ALA A 103 -15.11 -18.54 -2.35
C ALA A 103 -16.32 -18.14 -1.48
N ILE A 104 -16.86 -16.93 -1.69
CA ILE A 104 -18.08 -16.46 -1.04
C ILE A 104 -19.27 -17.36 -1.40
N ASP A 105 -19.43 -17.69 -2.68
CA ASP A 105 -20.55 -18.53 -3.15
C ASP A 105 -20.45 -19.95 -2.58
N SER A 106 -19.25 -20.53 -2.51
CA SER A 106 -19.03 -21.80 -1.84
C SER A 106 -19.39 -21.74 -0.37
N ALA A 107 -18.93 -20.72 0.36
CA ALA A 107 -19.26 -20.55 1.78
C ALA A 107 -20.78 -20.38 2.01
N LYS A 108 -21.47 -19.63 1.12
CA LYS A 108 -22.92 -19.49 1.16
C LYS A 108 -23.65 -20.80 0.95
N LYS A 109 -23.25 -21.61 -0.05
CA LYS A 109 -23.85 -22.94 -0.29
C LYS A 109 -23.73 -23.85 0.93
N ASP A 110 -22.58 -23.84 1.58
CA ASP A 110 -22.35 -24.68 2.74
C ASP A 110 -23.25 -24.31 3.92
N ILE A 111 -23.44 -23.00 4.19
CA ILE A 111 -24.33 -22.58 5.27
C ILE A 111 -25.83 -22.73 4.92
N GLN A 112 -26.19 -22.75 3.62
CA GLN A 112 -27.59 -22.97 3.19
C GLN A 112 -28.12 -24.38 3.54
N SER A 113 -27.23 -25.36 3.61
CA SER A 113 -27.56 -26.74 3.99
C SER A 113 -27.61 -26.96 5.51
N MET A 114 -27.23 -25.96 6.31
CA MET A 114 -27.26 -26.04 7.78
C MET A 114 -28.65 -25.69 8.33
N PRO A 115 -29.04 -26.27 9.49
CA PRO A 115 -30.28 -25.89 10.19
C PRO A 115 -30.36 -24.37 10.45
N ASP A 116 -31.60 -23.82 10.46
CA ASP A 116 -31.88 -22.39 10.65
C ASP A 116 -33.12 -22.10 11.52
N LEU A 117 -33.52 -23.08 12.31
CA LEU A 117 -34.76 -23.01 13.11
C LEU A 117 -34.55 -22.30 14.44
N THR A 118 -33.38 -22.39 15.03
CA THR A 118 -33.09 -21.87 16.36
C THR A 118 -32.05 -20.75 16.30
N LEU A 119 -31.95 -19.98 17.39
CA LEU A 119 -30.91 -18.99 17.56
C LEU A 119 -29.50 -19.62 17.44
N GLU A 120 -29.31 -20.78 18.04
CA GLU A 120 -28.04 -21.53 18.02
C GLU A 120 -27.70 -21.99 16.61
N ASP A 121 -28.66 -22.45 15.82
CA ASP A 121 -28.46 -22.77 14.41
C ASP A 121 -27.95 -21.55 13.64
N ASN A 122 -28.54 -20.40 13.85
CA ASN A 122 -28.13 -19.15 13.18
C ASN A 122 -26.74 -18.68 13.60
N ILE A 123 -26.38 -18.80 14.89
CA ILE A 123 -25.04 -18.54 15.39
C ILE A 123 -24.03 -19.49 14.74
N ASN A 124 -24.31 -20.75 14.63
CA ASN A 124 -23.47 -21.76 14.01
C ASN A 124 -23.25 -21.47 12.50
N ARG A 125 -24.30 -21.09 11.78
CA ARG A 125 -24.24 -20.69 10.37
C ARG A 125 -23.31 -19.47 10.21
N MET A 126 -23.51 -18.41 11.00
CA MET A 126 -22.68 -17.20 10.96
C MET A 126 -21.22 -17.51 11.26
N THR A 127 -20.96 -18.29 12.33
CA THR A 127 -19.61 -18.68 12.74
C THR A 127 -18.93 -19.51 11.66
N THR A 128 -19.64 -20.44 11.03
CA THR A 128 -19.11 -21.26 9.92
C THR A 128 -18.73 -20.40 8.73
N PHE A 129 -19.59 -19.45 8.34
CA PHE A 129 -19.27 -18.52 7.26
C PHE A 129 -18.02 -17.69 7.55
N ILE A 130 -17.93 -17.09 8.74
CA ILE A 130 -16.76 -16.29 9.18
C ILE A 130 -15.49 -17.13 9.14
N ARG A 131 -15.51 -18.36 9.68
CA ARG A 131 -14.34 -19.25 9.67
C ARG A 131 -13.90 -19.62 8.26
N LYS A 132 -14.83 -19.90 7.35
CA LYS A 132 -14.50 -20.17 5.95
C LYS A 132 -13.88 -18.96 5.26
N MET A 133 -14.46 -17.79 5.43
CA MET A 133 -13.92 -16.57 4.83
C MET A 133 -12.56 -16.16 5.40
N SER A 134 -12.30 -16.44 6.68
CA SER A 134 -10.99 -16.17 7.29
C SER A 134 -9.85 -17.03 6.72
N GLN A 135 -10.18 -18.16 6.10
CA GLN A 135 -9.19 -19.04 5.44
C GLN A 135 -8.89 -18.64 3.99
N PHE A 136 -9.71 -17.74 3.42
CA PHE A 136 -9.47 -17.26 2.05
C PHE A 136 -8.15 -16.50 1.98
N LYS A 137 -7.31 -16.89 1.02
CA LYS A 137 -6.05 -16.20 0.69
C LYS A 137 -5.98 -16.01 -0.81
N LYS A 138 -5.75 -14.79 -1.26
CA LYS A 138 -5.43 -14.52 -2.65
C LYS A 138 -4.14 -15.25 -3.04
N LYS A 139 -4.17 -15.96 -4.16
CA LYS A 139 -2.99 -16.59 -4.78
C LYS A 139 -2.22 -15.58 -5.63
#